data_6f0a6d3964eac4ba6de75510f02e71bf
#
_entry.id   6f0a6d3964eac4ba6de75510f02e71bf
#
_cell.length_a   1.000
_cell.length_b   1.000
_cell.length_c   1.000
_cell.angle_alpha   90.00
_cell.angle_beta   90.00
_cell.angle_gamma   90.00
#
_symmetry.space_group_name_H-M   'P 1'
#
loop_
_entity.id
_entity.type
_entity.pdbx_description
1 polymer ?
#
loop_
_entity_poly.entity_id
_entity_poly.type
_entity_poly.pdbx_seq_one_letter_code
_entity_poly.pdbx_strand_id
1 'polypeptide(L)'
;GKRLPERVASFFGDKNDKAKTYHFIEMLRRHQIEVNTLPDSWKDAEFEKGSAYLVSLNQPQHSLIRGIFDKTLEYKDSIFYDITSWTMPLAFGLPYREISTPFVMGDKLADNPWAAQKINGGKTEYAYVMQWEELYAPAALNELVQAGYIVKVATQPFEIQVSTGTIKFSAGSIVIPVRMQKENSEAVFSRVSAVTEKYKVTTWSVS
;
A
#
# COMPACT_ATOMS: atom_id res chain seq x y z
N GLY A 1 12.91 -34.93 13.05
CA GLY A 1 12.79 -33.61 12.46
C GLY A 1 12.31 -32.64 13.53
N LYS A 2 12.99 -31.50 13.71
CA LYS A 2 12.50 -30.40 14.56
C LYS A 2 11.16 -29.93 14.00
N ARG A 3 10.08 -30.05 14.78
CA ARG A 3 8.80 -29.42 14.45
C ARG A 3 9.06 -27.90 14.41
N LEU A 4 8.82 -27.26 13.29
CA LEU A 4 8.83 -25.80 13.22
C LEU A 4 7.80 -25.26 14.22
N PRO A 5 8.09 -24.18 14.94
CA PRO A 5 7.13 -23.59 15.86
C PRO A 5 5.84 -23.29 15.08
N GLU A 6 4.69 -23.61 15.69
CA GLU A 6 3.40 -23.46 15.07
C GLU A 6 3.12 -21.97 14.88
N ARG A 7 2.83 -21.55 13.63
CA ARG A 7 2.46 -20.18 13.32
C ARG A 7 1.18 -19.81 14.08
N VAL A 8 1.17 -18.65 14.69
CA VAL A 8 0.01 -18.12 15.43
C VAL A 8 -0.69 -16.96 14.73
N ALA A 9 0.02 -16.24 13.87
CA ALA A 9 -0.51 -15.13 13.11
C ALA A 9 0.36 -14.75 11.90
N SER A 10 -0.14 -13.82 11.08
CA SER A 10 0.60 -13.20 9.98
C SER A 10 0.41 -11.69 10.01
N PHE A 11 1.50 -10.94 9.87
CA PHE A 11 1.50 -9.51 9.55
C PHE A 11 1.51 -9.33 8.05
N PHE A 12 0.88 -8.26 7.58
CA PHE A 12 0.94 -7.84 6.18
C PHE A 12 0.64 -6.36 6.06
N GLY A 13 1.14 -5.73 5.01
CA GLY A 13 0.86 -4.34 4.68
C GLY A 13 2.02 -3.69 3.94
N ASP A 14 1.72 -2.61 3.22
CA ASP A 14 2.70 -1.81 2.50
C ASP A 14 2.50 -0.34 2.85
N LYS A 15 3.50 0.28 3.46
CA LYS A 15 3.48 1.69 3.82
C LYS A 15 3.54 2.61 2.60
N ASN A 16 4.10 2.13 1.50
CA ASN A 16 4.28 2.87 0.27
C ASN A 16 3.09 2.74 -0.69
N ASP A 17 2.28 1.67 -0.53
CA ASP A 17 1.07 1.44 -1.34
C ASP A 17 -0.09 0.91 -0.49
N LYS A 18 -0.85 1.83 0.04
CA LYS A 18 -2.02 1.50 0.87
C LYS A 18 -3.13 0.82 0.10
N ALA A 19 -3.27 1.06 -1.20
CA ALA A 19 -4.33 0.48 -2.01
C ALA A 19 -4.24 -1.03 -2.09
N LYS A 20 -3.05 -1.60 -2.26
CA LYS A 20 -2.84 -3.06 -2.25
C LYS A 20 -3.27 -3.67 -0.91
N THR A 21 -2.82 -3.06 0.20
CA THR A 21 -3.19 -3.49 1.55
C THR A 21 -4.70 -3.50 1.74
N TYR A 22 -5.39 -2.49 1.22
CA TYR A 22 -6.85 -2.40 1.28
C TYR A 22 -7.59 -3.46 0.52
N HIS A 23 -7.20 -3.71 -0.73
CA HIS A 23 -7.81 -4.76 -1.52
C HIS A 23 -7.60 -6.13 -0.89
N PHE A 24 -6.44 -6.33 -0.27
CA PHE A 24 -6.17 -7.55 0.47
C PHE A 24 -7.05 -7.68 1.72
N ILE A 25 -7.19 -6.60 2.52
CA ILE A 25 -8.10 -6.56 3.66
C ILE A 25 -9.55 -6.84 3.21
N GLU A 26 -9.99 -6.22 2.13
CA GLU A 26 -11.35 -6.43 1.61
C GLU A 26 -11.58 -7.91 1.22
N MET A 27 -10.62 -8.53 0.55
CA MET A 27 -10.67 -9.95 0.23
C MET A 27 -10.77 -10.81 1.50
N LEU A 28 -9.93 -10.57 2.51
CA LEU A 28 -9.99 -11.29 3.79
C LEU A 28 -11.36 -11.15 4.47
N ARG A 29 -11.89 -9.94 4.52
CA ARG A 29 -13.20 -9.66 5.14
C ARG A 29 -14.36 -10.32 4.41
N ARG A 30 -14.35 -10.40 3.08
CA ARG A 30 -15.35 -11.14 2.29
C ARG A 30 -15.39 -12.62 2.65
N HIS A 31 -14.26 -13.17 3.10
CA HIS A 31 -14.14 -14.53 3.63
C HIS A 31 -14.37 -14.60 5.15
N GLN A 32 -14.92 -13.55 5.77
CA GLN A 32 -15.20 -13.47 7.20
C GLN A 32 -13.95 -13.65 8.08
N ILE A 33 -12.77 -13.36 7.53
CA ILE A 33 -11.51 -13.37 8.27
C ILE A 33 -11.38 -12.04 9.01
N GLU A 34 -11.16 -12.13 10.31
CA GLU A 34 -10.93 -10.96 11.16
C GLU A 34 -9.51 -10.43 10.97
N VAL A 35 -9.42 -9.13 10.77
CA VAL A 35 -8.17 -8.40 10.64
C VAL A 35 -8.04 -7.46 11.84
N ASN A 36 -6.86 -7.40 12.43
CA ASN A 36 -6.56 -6.54 13.57
C ASN A 36 -5.55 -5.45 13.20
N THR A 37 -5.62 -4.33 13.88
CA THR A 37 -4.57 -3.30 13.85
C THR A 37 -3.34 -3.77 14.63
N LEU A 38 -2.21 -3.11 14.44
CA LEU A 38 -1.05 -3.31 15.30
C LEU A 38 -1.23 -2.54 16.62
N PRO A 39 -0.78 -3.09 17.76
CA PRO A 39 -0.89 -2.41 19.05
C PRO A 39 -0.01 -1.15 19.12
N ASP A 40 -0.31 -0.23 20.04
CA ASP A 40 0.47 1.01 20.22
C ASP A 40 1.92 0.77 20.62
N SER A 41 2.18 -0.34 21.31
CA SER A 41 3.53 -0.77 21.71
C SER A 41 4.36 -1.34 20.58
N TRP A 42 3.78 -1.55 19.39
CA TRP A 42 4.44 -2.17 18.25
C TRP A 42 5.54 -1.27 17.68
N LYS A 43 6.73 -1.84 17.49
CA LYS A 43 7.88 -1.16 16.87
C LYS A 43 8.52 -2.11 15.87
N ASP A 44 8.36 -1.80 14.59
CA ASP A 44 8.98 -2.54 13.48
C ASP A 44 9.19 -1.55 12.32
N ALA A 45 10.33 -1.64 11.65
CA ALA A 45 10.68 -0.72 10.57
C ALA A 45 9.93 -1.02 9.26
N GLU A 46 9.52 -2.27 9.05
CA GLU A 46 8.82 -2.73 7.86
C GLU A 46 7.30 -2.60 8.02
N PHE A 47 6.80 -3.01 9.20
CA PHE A 47 5.36 -3.02 9.50
C PHE A 47 5.01 -1.92 10.49
N GLU A 48 4.54 -0.80 9.98
CA GLU A 48 4.19 0.37 10.77
C GLU A 48 2.68 0.38 11.12
N LYS A 49 2.34 0.83 12.33
CA LYS A 49 0.95 1.02 12.73
C LYS A 49 0.25 1.98 11.74
N GLY A 50 -0.95 1.62 11.29
CA GLY A 50 -1.74 2.39 10.33
C GLY A 50 -1.46 2.08 8.85
N SER A 51 -0.40 1.32 8.55
CA SER A 51 -0.11 0.82 7.20
C SER A 51 0.03 -0.70 7.14
N ALA A 52 0.19 -1.35 8.29
CA ALA A 52 0.25 -2.80 8.41
C ALA A 52 -0.79 -3.32 9.39
N TYR A 53 -1.19 -4.56 9.19
CA TYR A 53 -2.27 -5.25 9.87
C TYR A 53 -1.88 -6.67 10.21
N LEU A 54 -2.74 -7.33 10.97
CA LEU A 54 -2.51 -8.63 11.53
C LEU A 54 -3.72 -9.54 11.33
N VAL A 55 -3.46 -10.81 11.01
CA VAL A 55 -4.44 -11.88 10.99
C VAL A 55 -3.99 -12.98 11.95
N SER A 56 -4.78 -13.24 12.99
CA SER A 56 -4.58 -14.38 13.90
C SER A 56 -5.07 -15.67 13.27
N LEU A 57 -4.40 -16.78 13.54
CA LEU A 57 -4.91 -18.11 13.20
C LEU A 57 -5.98 -18.61 14.19
N ASN A 58 -6.14 -17.97 15.34
CA ASN A 58 -7.15 -18.34 16.33
C ASN A 58 -8.53 -17.79 15.95
N GLN A 59 -9.08 -18.28 14.83
CA GLN A 59 -10.42 -17.96 14.36
C GLN A 59 -10.99 -19.10 13.51
N PRO A 60 -12.31 -19.19 13.32
CA PRO A 60 -12.96 -20.30 12.62
C PRO A 60 -12.36 -20.61 11.24
N GLN A 61 -11.90 -19.59 10.52
CA GLN A 61 -11.34 -19.69 9.18
C GLN A 61 -9.85 -20.09 9.15
N HIS A 62 -9.30 -20.68 10.21
CA HIS A 62 -7.86 -20.97 10.34
C HIS A 62 -7.28 -21.75 9.16
N SER A 63 -8.03 -22.73 8.61
CA SER A 63 -7.56 -23.51 7.45
C SER A 63 -7.46 -22.67 6.18
N LEU A 64 -8.42 -21.75 5.95
CA LEU A 64 -8.38 -20.81 4.83
C LEU A 64 -7.24 -19.81 5.01
N ILE A 65 -7.04 -19.28 6.21
CA ILE A 65 -5.94 -18.36 6.51
C ILE A 65 -4.59 -19.02 6.23
N ARG A 66 -4.43 -20.30 6.60
CA ARG A 66 -3.24 -21.07 6.22
C ARG A 66 -3.08 -21.11 4.69
N GLY A 67 -4.12 -21.48 3.95
CA GLY A 67 -4.07 -21.53 2.50
C GLY A 67 -3.71 -20.18 1.84
N ILE A 68 -4.12 -19.07 2.45
CA ILE A 68 -3.83 -17.71 1.96
C ILE A 68 -2.37 -17.32 2.21
N PHE A 69 -1.83 -17.62 3.38
CA PHE A 69 -0.52 -17.13 3.83
C PHE A 69 0.61 -18.15 3.77
N ASP A 70 0.32 -19.47 3.72
CA ASP A 70 1.37 -20.49 3.71
C ASP A 70 2.20 -20.40 2.43
N LYS A 71 3.51 -20.47 2.61
CA LYS A 71 4.48 -20.53 1.52
C LYS A 71 4.98 -21.99 1.38
N THR A 72 4.56 -22.65 0.34
CA THR A 72 5.03 -24.00 0.03
C THR A 72 6.23 -23.91 -0.90
N LEU A 73 7.41 -24.30 -0.43
CA LEU A 73 8.66 -24.26 -1.20
C LEU A 73 9.09 -25.65 -1.69
N GLU A 74 8.56 -26.71 -1.08
CA GLU A 74 8.93 -28.10 -1.39
C GLU A 74 7.68 -28.97 -1.49
N TYR A 75 7.63 -29.81 -2.51
CA TYR A 75 6.56 -30.80 -2.70
C TYR A 75 7.12 -32.19 -2.43
N LYS A 76 6.37 -33.02 -1.71
CA LYS A 76 6.80 -34.38 -1.35
C LYS A 76 6.78 -35.35 -2.53
N ASP A 77 5.97 -35.09 -3.54
CA ASP A 77 5.81 -35.95 -4.69
C ASP A 77 6.54 -35.38 -5.92
N SER A 78 7.23 -36.25 -6.64
CA SER A 78 7.94 -35.91 -7.87
C SER A 78 7.02 -35.67 -9.08
N ILE A 79 5.72 -35.92 -8.94
CA ILE A 79 4.72 -35.62 -9.95
C ILE A 79 4.23 -34.21 -9.70
N PHE A 80 4.78 -33.28 -10.48
CA PHE A 80 4.39 -31.89 -10.45
C PHE A 80 3.10 -31.71 -11.27
N TYR A 81 1.98 -31.52 -10.57
CA TYR A 81 0.78 -30.96 -11.19
C TYR A 81 0.89 -29.45 -11.10
N ASP A 82 0.76 -28.78 -12.23
CA ASP A 82 0.86 -27.30 -12.35
C ASP A 82 -0.37 -26.59 -11.72
N ILE A 83 -0.65 -26.92 -10.48
CA ILE A 83 -1.57 -26.16 -9.63
C ILE A 83 -0.70 -25.28 -8.75
N THR A 84 -0.27 -24.17 -9.31
CA THR A 84 0.46 -23.16 -8.55
C THR A 84 -0.50 -22.44 -7.59
N SER A 85 -0.54 -22.85 -6.34
CA SER A 85 -1.10 -22.04 -5.27
C SER A 85 -0.05 -21.01 -4.86
N TRP A 86 -0.19 -19.79 -5.35
CA TRP A 86 0.64 -18.69 -4.92
C TRP A 86 0.20 -18.24 -3.53
N THR A 87 1.16 -17.97 -2.64
CA THR A 87 0.90 -17.25 -1.40
C THR A 87 0.24 -15.91 -1.75
N MET A 88 -0.99 -15.70 -1.30
CA MET A 88 -1.80 -14.54 -1.74
C MET A 88 -1.14 -13.19 -1.46
N PRO A 89 -0.48 -12.92 -0.32
CA PRO A 89 0.27 -11.69 -0.14
C PRO A 89 1.30 -11.43 -1.25
N LEU A 90 2.01 -12.45 -1.70
CA LEU A 90 2.96 -12.32 -2.81
C LEU A 90 2.27 -11.99 -4.13
N ALA A 91 1.11 -12.59 -4.41
CA ALA A 91 0.32 -12.28 -5.60
C ALA A 91 -0.17 -10.82 -5.59
N PHE A 92 -0.43 -10.24 -4.42
CA PHE A 92 -0.75 -8.82 -4.25
C PHE A 92 0.50 -7.91 -4.22
N GLY A 93 1.70 -8.48 -4.23
CA GLY A 93 2.94 -7.72 -4.04
C GLY A 93 3.03 -7.06 -2.66
N LEU A 94 2.45 -7.70 -1.64
CA LEU A 94 2.44 -7.21 -0.27
C LEU A 94 3.56 -7.83 0.57
N PRO A 95 4.35 -7.03 1.28
CA PRO A 95 5.16 -7.52 2.37
C PRO A 95 4.31 -8.27 3.39
N TYR A 96 4.78 -9.43 3.84
CA TYR A 96 4.14 -10.18 4.91
C TYR A 96 5.17 -10.95 5.74
N ARG A 97 4.83 -11.24 7.00
CA ARG A 97 5.67 -12.02 7.92
C ARG A 97 4.82 -12.90 8.80
N GLU A 98 5.22 -14.14 8.96
CA GLU A 98 4.60 -15.09 9.87
C GLU A 98 5.15 -14.94 11.28
N ILE A 99 4.29 -15.16 12.28
CA ILE A 99 4.65 -15.11 13.69
C ILE A 99 4.35 -16.45 14.35
N SER A 100 5.35 -16.95 15.07
CA SER A 100 5.26 -18.21 15.83
C SER A 100 5.34 -17.99 17.34
N THR A 101 5.47 -16.76 17.80
CA THR A 101 5.50 -16.41 19.23
C THR A 101 4.22 -15.69 19.63
N PRO A 102 3.75 -15.89 20.87
CA PRO A 102 2.62 -15.13 21.40
C PRO A 102 2.89 -13.62 21.30
N PHE A 103 1.87 -12.86 20.94
CA PHE A 103 1.95 -11.40 20.81
C PHE A 103 0.62 -10.75 21.24
N VAL A 104 0.66 -9.47 21.51
CA VAL A 104 -0.52 -8.67 21.82
C VAL A 104 -1.12 -8.16 20.50
N MET A 105 -2.40 -8.43 20.26
CA MET A 105 -3.15 -7.88 19.14
C MET A 105 -3.61 -6.46 19.45
N GLY A 106 -3.67 -5.61 18.44
CA GLY A 106 -4.44 -4.37 18.50
C GLY A 106 -5.94 -4.64 18.30
N ASP A 107 -6.70 -3.57 18.17
CA ASP A 107 -8.15 -3.65 18.01
C ASP A 107 -8.55 -4.34 16.71
N LYS A 108 -9.69 -5.03 16.76
CA LYS A 108 -10.33 -5.54 15.53
C LYS A 108 -10.66 -4.39 14.61
N LEU A 109 -10.30 -4.54 13.35
CA LEU A 109 -10.57 -3.55 12.32
C LEU A 109 -12.07 -3.52 12.00
N ALA A 110 -12.76 -2.46 12.41
CA ALA A 110 -14.21 -2.31 12.20
C ALA A 110 -14.53 -2.12 10.71
N ASP A 111 -13.83 -1.20 10.05
CA ASP A 111 -14.03 -0.85 8.65
C ASP A 111 -12.74 -0.95 7.84
N ASN A 112 -12.87 -0.98 6.52
CA ASN A 112 -11.71 -0.93 5.65
C ASN A 112 -11.11 0.50 5.74
N PRO A 113 -9.85 0.64 6.22
CA PRO A 113 -9.28 1.94 6.59
C PRO A 113 -8.84 2.81 5.40
N TRP A 114 -9.42 2.68 4.21
CA TRP A 114 -9.03 3.46 3.04
C TRP A 114 -9.53 4.92 3.11
N ALA A 115 -8.84 5.74 3.87
CA ALA A 115 -9.17 7.16 4.02
C ALA A 115 -8.89 7.95 2.72
N ALA A 116 -9.66 9.03 2.51
CA ALA A 116 -9.38 9.99 1.46
C ALA A 116 -7.96 10.57 1.63
N GLN A 117 -7.24 10.73 0.54
CA GLN A 117 -5.94 11.36 0.52
C GLN A 117 -6.08 12.84 0.16
N LYS A 118 -5.25 13.67 0.77
CA LYS A 118 -5.10 15.08 0.43
C LYS A 118 -3.69 15.33 -0.06
N ILE A 119 -3.50 16.39 -0.85
CA ILE A 119 -2.16 16.81 -1.25
C ILE A 119 -1.37 17.23 -0.01
N ASN A 120 -0.23 16.58 0.22
CA ASN A 120 0.70 16.96 1.27
C ASN A 120 1.38 18.28 0.89
N GLY A 121 1.39 19.26 1.79
CA GLY A 121 1.93 20.60 1.55
C GLY A 121 0.95 21.58 0.89
N GLY A 122 -0.23 21.14 0.46
CA GLY A 122 -1.29 21.99 -0.06
C GLY A 122 -1.02 22.58 -1.44
N LYS A 123 -1.49 23.82 -1.68
CA LYS A 123 -1.33 24.53 -2.97
C LYS A 123 0.11 24.99 -3.20
N THR A 124 0.56 24.91 -4.44
CA THR A 124 1.88 25.41 -4.88
C THR A 124 1.79 26.09 -6.25
N GLU A 125 2.75 26.97 -6.54
CA GLU A 125 2.95 27.60 -7.84
C GLU A 125 4.02 26.88 -8.69
N TYR A 126 4.64 25.82 -8.16
CA TYR A 126 5.77 25.16 -8.80
C TYR A 126 5.39 23.81 -9.42
N ALA A 127 5.18 22.76 -8.59
CA ALA A 127 4.83 21.43 -9.09
C ALA A 127 4.15 20.56 -8.04
N TYR A 128 3.40 19.55 -8.51
CA TYR A 128 2.94 18.42 -7.70
C TYR A 128 3.68 17.16 -8.12
N VAL A 129 3.94 16.27 -7.17
CA VAL A 129 4.65 15.00 -7.41
C VAL A 129 3.84 13.84 -6.84
N MET A 130 3.67 12.78 -7.65
CA MET A 130 3.08 11.50 -7.26
C MET A 130 4.12 10.39 -7.43
N GLN A 131 4.18 9.44 -6.50
CA GLN A 131 5.01 8.26 -6.65
C GLN A 131 4.38 7.30 -7.67
N TRP A 132 5.23 6.65 -8.48
CA TRP A 132 4.77 5.74 -9.53
C TRP A 132 4.41 4.34 -9.00
N GLU A 133 4.99 3.94 -7.89
CA GLU A 133 4.87 2.59 -7.33
C GLU A 133 3.48 2.24 -6.80
N GLU A 134 2.62 3.24 -6.57
CA GLU A 134 1.27 3.03 -6.08
C GLU A 134 0.36 2.40 -7.14
N LEU A 135 -0.47 1.45 -6.73
CA LEU A 135 -1.37 0.68 -7.60
C LEU A 135 -2.22 1.56 -8.52
N TYR A 136 -2.69 2.70 -8.02
CA TYR A 136 -3.56 3.61 -8.78
C TYR A 136 -2.84 4.81 -9.42
N ALA A 137 -1.51 4.90 -9.31
CA ALA A 137 -0.76 5.96 -9.98
C ALA A 137 -0.97 5.98 -11.50
N PRO A 138 -0.99 4.83 -12.22
CA PRO A 138 -1.29 4.81 -13.66
C PRO A 138 -2.67 5.35 -14.00
N ALA A 139 -3.68 5.07 -13.19
CA ALA A 139 -5.05 5.56 -13.41
C ALA A 139 -5.13 7.07 -13.17
N ALA A 140 -4.48 7.58 -12.12
CA ALA A 140 -4.38 9.00 -11.82
C ALA A 140 -3.65 9.77 -12.95
N LEU A 141 -2.52 9.22 -13.43
CA LEU A 141 -1.79 9.76 -14.57
C LEU A 141 -2.67 9.82 -15.82
N ASN A 142 -3.35 8.72 -16.15
CA ASN A 142 -4.19 8.67 -17.34
C ASN A 142 -5.30 9.73 -17.30
N GLU A 143 -5.95 9.93 -16.16
CA GLU A 143 -6.99 10.97 -16.02
C GLU A 143 -6.43 12.38 -16.23
N LEU A 144 -5.25 12.69 -15.71
CA LEU A 144 -4.59 13.97 -15.91
C LEU A 144 -4.23 14.19 -17.37
N VAL A 145 -3.66 13.19 -18.05
CA VAL A 145 -3.28 13.25 -19.45
C VAL A 145 -4.51 13.41 -20.35
N GLN A 146 -5.60 12.68 -20.10
CA GLN A 146 -6.86 12.80 -20.84
C GLN A 146 -7.51 14.18 -20.63
N ALA A 147 -7.31 14.81 -19.48
CA ALA A 147 -7.75 16.17 -19.23
C ALA A 147 -6.83 17.25 -19.86
N GLY A 148 -5.79 16.84 -20.59
CA GLY A 148 -4.88 17.73 -21.31
C GLY A 148 -3.76 18.34 -20.46
N TYR A 149 -3.50 17.79 -19.25
CA TYR A 149 -2.42 18.24 -18.39
C TYR A 149 -1.05 17.79 -18.92
N ILE A 150 -0.09 18.69 -18.85
CA ILE A 150 1.31 18.39 -19.14
C ILE A 150 1.89 17.70 -17.91
N VAL A 151 2.33 16.46 -18.10
CA VAL A 151 2.95 15.65 -17.06
C VAL A 151 4.37 15.29 -17.50
N LYS A 152 5.30 15.32 -16.55
CA LYS A 152 6.70 14.90 -16.71
C LYS A 152 6.95 13.66 -15.86
N VAL A 153 7.99 12.93 -16.22
CA VAL A 153 8.47 11.77 -15.46
C VAL A 153 9.89 12.05 -14.99
N ALA A 154 10.15 11.82 -13.72
CA ALA A 154 11.49 11.94 -13.17
C ALA A 154 12.39 10.82 -13.74
N THR A 155 13.47 11.18 -14.40
CA THR A 155 14.42 10.21 -14.98
C THR A 155 15.46 9.72 -13.96
N GLN A 156 15.57 10.40 -12.83
CA GLN A 156 16.47 10.07 -11.73
C GLN A 156 15.76 10.26 -10.39
N PRO A 157 16.18 9.54 -9.35
CA PRO A 157 15.70 9.79 -7.99
C PRO A 157 16.01 11.22 -7.55
N PHE A 158 15.13 11.79 -6.75
CA PHE A 158 15.32 13.12 -6.15
C PHE A 158 14.67 13.20 -4.78
N GLU A 159 14.98 14.26 -4.06
CA GLU A 159 14.47 14.50 -2.70
C GLU A 159 13.86 15.90 -2.62
N ILE A 160 12.82 16.04 -1.82
CA ILE A 160 12.26 17.34 -1.45
C ILE A 160 12.34 17.52 0.05
N GLN A 161 12.55 18.76 0.50
CA GLN A 161 12.48 19.14 1.90
C GLN A 161 11.06 19.59 2.22
N VAL A 162 10.48 19.01 3.27
CA VAL A 162 9.17 19.41 3.79
C VAL A 162 9.30 19.69 5.30
N SER A 163 8.31 20.32 5.90
CA SER A 163 8.33 20.65 7.34
C SER A 163 8.55 19.44 8.26
N THR A 164 8.18 18.26 7.81
CA THR A 164 8.29 17.00 8.58
C THR A 164 9.55 16.20 8.27
N GLY A 165 10.43 16.68 7.38
CA GLY A 165 11.67 15.99 7.00
C GLY A 165 11.91 15.95 5.50
N THR A 166 12.70 14.99 5.05
CA THR A 166 13.05 14.77 3.64
C THR A 166 12.18 13.66 3.05
N ILE A 167 11.51 13.96 1.94
CA ILE A 167 10.75 12.96 1.16
C ILE A 167 11.58 12.56 -0.06
N LYS A 168 11.76 11.25 -0.24
CA LYS A 168 12.51 10.68 -1.36
C LYS A 168 11.56 10.19 -2.44
N PHE A 169 11.88 10.50 -3.68
CA PHE A 169 11.16 10.04 -4.86
C PHE A 169 12.08 9.21 -5.74
N SER A 170 11.59 8.09 -6.24
CA SER A 170 12.29 7.24 -7.20
C SER A 170 12.24 7.81 -8.61
N ALA A 171 13.12 7.31 -9.47
CA ALA A 171 12.95 7.46 -10.91
C ALA A 171 11.58 6.87 -11.33
N GLY A 172 10.90 7.51 -12.26
CA GLY A 172 9.52 7.15 -12.64
C GLY A 172 8.45 7.99 -11.96
N SER A 173 8.78 8.71 -10.87
CA SER A 173 7.81 9.60 -10.21
C SER A 173 7.21 10.61 -11.17
N ILE A 174 5.89 10.81 -11.04
CA ILE A 174 5.09 11.69 -11.90
C ILE A 174 5.20 13.12 -11.37
N VAL A 175 5.57 14.05 -12.23
CA VAL A 175 5.69 15.48 -11.91
C VAL A 175 4.69 16.28 -12.74
N ILE A 176 3.86 17.09 -12.09
CA ILE A 176 2.85 17.95 -12.69
C ILE A 176 3.30 19.41 -12.48
N PRO A 177 4.04 20.01 -13.43
CA PRO A 177 4.54 21.37 -13.31
C PRO A 177 3.40 22.37 -13.49
N VAL A 178 3.13 23.20 -12.48
CA VAL A 178 2.00 24.14 -12.46
C VAL A 178 2.14 25.20 -13.56
N ARG A 179 3.31 25.80 -13.70
CA ARG A 179 3.55 26.88 -14.68
C ARG A 179 3.52 26.45 -16.15
N MET A 180 3.53 25.14 -16.41
CA MET A 180 3.42 24.60 -17.77
C MET A 180 1.98 24.31 -18.18
N GLN A 181 1.03 24.41 -17.26
CA GLN A 181 -0.38 24.20 -17.57
C GLN A 181 -0.98 25.43 -18.25
N LYS A 182 -2.06 25.21 -18.99
CA LYS A 182 -2.85 26.30 -19.61
C LYS A 182 -3.70 27.03 -18.56
N GLU A 183 -4.03 26.35 -17.49
CA GLU A 183 -4.88 26.82 -16.41
C GLU A 183 -4.05 27.56 -15.34
N ASN A 184 -4.73 28.37 -14.54
CA ASN A 184 -4.10 29.02 -13.38
C ASN A 184 -3.84 28.02 -12.25
N SER A 185 -3.00 28.39 -11.31
CA SER A 185 -2.59 27.52 -10.20
C SER A 185 -3.75 27.03 -9.32
N GLU A 186 -4.83 27.79 -9.20
CA GLU A 186 -6.02 27.39 -8.45
C GLU A 186 -6.76 26.24 -9.14
N ALA A 187 -6.96 26.34 -10.44
CA ALA A 187 -7.61 25.30 -11.24
C ALA A 187 -6.75 24.03 -11.28
N VAL A 188 -5.41 24.19 -11.42
CA VAL A 188 -4.47 23.05 -11.34
C VAL A 188 -4.55 22.36 -9.99
N PHE A 189 -4.53 23.13 -8.89
CA PHE A 189 -4.67 22.57 -7.53
C PHE A 189 -5.98 21.82 -7.35
N SER A 190 -7.09 22.40 -7.80
CA SER A 190 -8.42 21.77 -7.73
C SER A 190 -8.44 20.43 -8.49
N ARG A 191 -7.91 20.39 -9.72
CA ARG A 191 -7.86 19.18 -10.53
C ARG A 191 -6.97 18.12 -9.91
N VAL A 192 -5.76 18.46 -9.49
CA VAL A 192 -4.82 17.51 -8.87
C VAL A 192 -5.39 17.00 -7.55
N SER A 193 -6.05 17.85 -6.76
CA SER A 193 -6.74 17.43 -5.53
C SER A 193 -7.86 16.43 -5.81
N ALA A 194 -8.70 16.67 -6.81
CA ALA A 194 -9.78 15.75 -7.19
C ALA A 194 -9.24 14.38 -7.63
N VAL A 195 -8.15 14.35 -8.41
CA VAL A 195 -7.49 13.12 -8.84
C VAL A 195 -6.85 12.40 -7.66
N THR A 196 -6.15 13.14 -6.77
CA THR A 196 -5.55 12.60 -5.54
C THR A 196 -6.60 11.93 -4.66
N GLU A 197 -7.73 12.60 -4.44
CA GLU A 197 -8.82 12.08 -3.63
C GLU A 197 -9.51 10.87 -4.27
N LYS A 198 -9.80 10.94 -5.57
CA LYS A 198 -10.48 9.87 -6.31
C LYS A 198 -9.68 8.58 -6.33
N TYR A 199 -8.40 8.65 -6.64
CA TYR A 199 -7.51 7.48 -6.73
C TYR A 199 -6.77 7.19 -5.43
N LYS A 200 -6.88 8.09 -4.45
CA LYS A 200 -6.23 7.99 -3.13
C LYS A 200 -4.71 7.75 -3.23
N VAL A 201 -4.10 8.34 -4.23
CA VAL A 201 -2.64 8.31 -4.43
C VAL A 201 -1.96 9.36 -3.57
N THR A 202 -0.74 9.07 -3.12
CA THR A 202 0.05 10.02 -2.34
C THR A 202 0.63 11.10 -3.24
N THR A 203 0.19 12.33 -3.01
CA THR A 203 0.63 13.51 -3.78
C THR A 203 1.28 14.53 -2.85
N TRP A 204 2.38 15.12 -3.31
CA TRP A 204 3.14 16.15 -2.62
C TRP A 204 3.21 17.41 -3.44
N SER A 205 3.09 18.57 -2.79
CA SER A 205 3.45 19.85 -3.40
C SER A 205 4.94 20.11 -3.23
N VAL A 206 5.54 20.70 -4.26
CA VAL A 206 6.94 21.14 -4.29
C VAL A 206 6.97 22.63 -4.49
N SER A 207 7.84 23.35 -3.78
CA SER A 207 8.03 24.81 -3.85
C SER A 207 9.47 25.15 -4.16
#